data_eacb5d7bbc505a775c9c1ad9296d4646
#
_entry.id   eacb5d7bbc505a775c9c1ad9296d4646
#
_cell.length_a   1.000
_cell.length_b   1.000
_cell.length_c   1.000
_cell.angle_alpha   90.00
_cell.angle_beta   90.00
_cell.angle_gamma   90.00
#
_symmetry.space_group_name_H-M   'P 1'
#
loop_
_entity.id
_entity.type
_entity.pdbx_description
1 polymer ?
#
loop_
_entity_poly.entity_id
_entity_poly.type
_entity_poly.pdbx_seq_one_letter_code
_entity_poly.pdbx_strand_id
1 'polypeptide(L)'
;MEEQKPEVWQQVMQVNVNGTFMLTQALLPLLLRSESGSLVSPHPASVVRAAPTGAPMPVSKFATEGMMQVLADEYQSRHLRVNCINPGGTRTGMRASAFPTEDPLKLKTPADIMPVYLWLMGDDSRRKTGMTFDAQPGRKPGIAQ
;
A
#
# COMPACT_ATOMS: atom_id res chain seq x y z
N MET A 1 13.18 1.77 18.09
CA MET A 1 12.60 3.11 18.43
C MET A 1 13.64 4.02 19.08
N GLU A 2 14.37 3.57 20.09
CA GLU A 2 15.32 4.41 20.84
C GLU A 2 16.40 5.06 19.98
N GLU A 3 16.92 4.35 18.99
CA GLU A 3 17.96 4.84 18.09
C GLU A 3 17.43 5.56 16.85
N GLN A 4 16.10 5.73 16.74
CA GLN A 4 15.50 6.33 15.57
C GLN A 4 15.76 7.85 15.56
N LYS A 5 16.45 8.32 14.51
CA LYS A 5 16.70 9.75 14.31
C LYS A 5 15.40 10.48 13.97
N PRO A 6 15.08 11.60 14.67
CA PRO A 6 13.85 12.37 14.39
C PRO A 6 13.72 12.84 12.94
N GLU A 7 14.83 13.18 12.30
CA GLU A 7 14.86 13.66 10.92
C GLU A 7 14.42 12.55 9.93
N VAL A 8 14.87 11.31 10.16
CA VAL A 8 14.47 10.16 9.36
C VAL A 8 12.98 9.84 9.56
N TRP A 9 12.51 9.93 10.79
CA TRP A 9 11.08 9.80 11.09
C TRP A 9 10.26 10.83 10.32
N GLN A 10 10.61 12.11 10.45
CA GLN A 10 9.91 13.21 9.78
C GLN A 10 9.91 13.04 8.25
N GLN A 11 11.06 12.67 7.66
CA GLN A 11 11.16 12.44 6.24
C GLN A 11 10.23 11.32 5.76
N VAL A 12 10.20 10.18 6.46
CA VAL A 12 9.34 9.05 6.09
C VAL A 12 7.86 9.44 6.22
N MET A 13 7.47 10.12 7.29
CA MET A 13 6.10 10.57 7.49
C MET A 13 5.71 11.62 6.44
N GLN A 14 6.60 12.54 6.11
CA GLN A 14 6.37 13.55 5.09
C GLN A 14 6.12 12.92 3.71
N VAL A 15 6.92 11.95 3.31
CA VAL A 15 6.77 11.31 2.00
C VAL A 15 5.57 10.36 1.98
N ASN A 16 5.48 9.45 2.95
CA ASN A 16 4.51 8.36 2.89
C ASN A 16 3.10 8.80 3.32
N VAL A 17 2.98 9.68 4.30
CA VAL A 17 1.67 10.08 4.86
C VAL A 17 1.22 11.41 4.26
N ASN A 18 1.99 12.47 4.48
CA ASN A 18 1.58 13.80 4.01
C ASN A 18 1.55 13.87 2.49
N GLY A 19 2.54 13.29 1.80
CA GLY A 19 2.57 13.24 0.33
C GLY A 19 1.37 12.46 -0.24
N THR A 20 1.05 11.32 0.35
CA THR A 20 -0.14 10.54 -0.05
C THR A 20 -1.42 11.32 0.20
N PHE A 21 -1.56 11.98 1.33
CA PHE A 21 -2.71 12.83 1.64
C PHE A 21 -2.86 13.97 0.60
N MET A 22 -1.80 14.75 0.38
CA MET A 22 -1.83 15.89 -0.56
C MET A 22 -2.17 15.45 -1.98
N LEU A 23 -1.57 14.34 -2.46
CA LEU A 23 -1.86 13.80 -3.79
C LEU A 23 -3.32 13.34 -3.89
N THR A 24 -3.80 12.60 -2.89
CA THR A 24 -5.18 12.14 -2.85
C THR A 24 -6.15 13.31 -2.84
N GLN A 25 -5.92 14.32 -1.99
CA GLN A 25 -6.75 15.51 -1.91
C GLN A 25 -6.81 16.26 -3.24
N ALA A 26 -5.68 16.41 -3.93
CA ALA A 26 -5.61 17.09 -5.22
C ALA A 26 -6.35 16.32 -6.33
N LEU A 27 -6.31 14.99 -6.32
CA LEU A 27 -6.96 14.15 -7.32
C LEU A 27 -8.42 13.81 -7.01
N LEU A 28 -8.85 13.98 -5.77
CA LEU A 28 -10.19 13.61 -5.31
C LEU A 28 -11.32 14.22 -6.15
N PRO A 29 -11.28 15.51 -6.56
CA PRO A 29 -12.31 16.07 -7.43
C PRO A 29 -12.43 15.37 -8.78
N LEU A 30 -11.33 14.85 -9.33
CA LEU A 30 -11.33 14.09 -10.58
C LEU A 30 -11.90 12.70 -10.38
N LEU A 31 -11.52 12.03 -9.30
CA LEU A 31 -12.03 10.71 -8.94
C LEU A 31 -13.53 10.72 -8.71
N LEU A 32 -14.06 11.78 -8.06
CA LEU A 32 -15.49 11.94 -7.77
C LEU A 32 -16.33 12.28 -9.01
N ARG A 33 -15.73 12.80 -10.08
CA ARG A 33 -16.40 13.04 -11.36
C ARG A 33 -16.43 11.80 -12.26
N SER A 34 -15.63 10.79 -11.92
CA SER A 34 -15.62 9.52 -12.66
C SER A 34 -16.86 8.71 -12.31
N GLU A 35 -17.47 8.06 -13.30
CA GLU A 35 -18.58 7.12 -13.09
C GLU A 35 -18.14 5.83 -12.35
N SER A 36 -16.83 5.55 -12.32
CA SER A 36 -16.24 4.37 -11.70
C SER A 36 -14.85 4.66 -11.13
N GLY A 37 -14.76 5.71 -10.27
CA GLY A 37 -13.51 6.09 -9.62
C GLY A 37 -12.92 4.96 -8.79
N SER A 38 -11.62 4.73 -8.91
CA SER A 38 -10.90 3.72 -8.11
C SER A 38 -9.58 4.28 -7.61
N LEU A 39 -9.42 4.31 -6.29
CA LEU A 39 -8.19 4.62 -5.59
C LEU A 39 -7.63 3.34 -4.99
N VAL A 40 -6.45 2.94 -5.43
CA VAL A 40 -5.76 1.74 -4.93
C VAL A 40 -4.44 2.15 -4.31
N SER A 41 -4.28 1.87 -3.02
CA SER A 41 -3.09 2.23 -2.27
C SER A 41 -2.26 0.99 -1.91
N PRO A 42 -0.97 0.92 -2.34
CA PRO A 42 -0.10 -0.20 -2.02
C PRO A 42 0.43 -0.07 -0.58
N HIS A 43 -0.27 -0.67 0.37
CA HIS A 43 0.06 -0.58 1.80
C HIS A 43 0.05 -1.95 2.48
N PRO A 44 1.20 -2.56 2.71
CA PRO A 44 1.28 -3.79 3.48
C PRO A 44 1.41 -3.49 4.99
N ALA A 45 0.35 -2.99 5.65
CA ALA A 45 0.39 -2.81 7.09
C ALA A 45 0.62 -4.13 7.85
N SER A 46 0.12 -5.23 7.32
CA SER A 46 0.25 -6.57 7.92
C SER A 46 1.65 -7.20 7.80
N VAL A 47 2.49 -6.72 6.88
CA VAL A 47 3.77 -7.38 6.52
C VAL A 47 4.98 -6.74 7.19
N VAL A 48 4.81 -5.59 7.84
CA VAL A 48 5.94 -4.73 8.23
C VAL A 48 6.42 -4.97 9.67
N ARG A 49 6.02 -6.05 10.33
CA ARG A 49 6.42 -6.33 11.72
C ARG A 49 7.93 -6.53 11.94
N ALA A 50 8.71 -6.69 10.88
CA ALA A 50 10.14 -7.00 10.99
C ALA A 50 10.99 -6.41 9.86
N ALA A 51 10.64 -5.24 9.32
CA ALA A 51 11.48 -4.64 8.30
C ALA A 51 12.77 -4.08 8.91
N PRO A 52 13.94 -4.39 8.30
CA PRO A 52 15.23 -3.80 8.73
C PRO A 52 15.26 -2.27 8.58
N THR A 53 14.26 -1.68 7.95
CA THR A 53 14.12 -0.23 7.70
C THR A 53 13.74 0.60 8.93
N GLY A 54 13.53 -0.06 10.10
CA GLY A 54 13.19 0.63 11.35
C GLY A 54 11.71 1.05 11.45
N ALA A 55 11.36 1.65 12.58
CA ALA A 55 10.00 1.94 12.99
C ALA A 55 9.19 2.89 12.11
N PRO A 56 9.75 3.95 11.49
CA PRO A 56 8.91 4.93 10.77
C PRO A 56 8.22 4.35 9.54
N MET A 57 8.85 3.41 8.83
CA MET A 57 8.24 2.82 7.64
C MET A 57 6.95 2.05 7.97
N PRO A 58 6.93 1.07 8.90
CA PRO A 58 5.69 0.42 9.32
C PRO A 58 4.62 1.38 9.79
N VAL A 59 4.96 2.32 10.67
CA VAL A 59 3.98 3.27 11.23
C VAL A 59 3.34 4.10 10.12
N SER A 60 4.14 4.59 9.16
CA SER A 60 3.60 5.34 8.03
C SER A 60 2.63 4.52 7.17
N LYS A 61 2.84 3.21 7.05
CA LYS A 61 1.94 2.33 6.29
C LYS A 61 0.61 2.11 7.01
N PHE A 62 0.62 1.95 8.34
CA PHE A 62 -0.62 1.93 9.13
C PHE A 62 -1.39 3.25 9.02
N ALA A 63 -0.68 4.40 9.09
CA ALA A 63 -1.31 5.70 8.95
C ALA A 63 -2.01 5.87 7.59
N THR A 64 -1.35 5.46 6.50
CA THR A 64 -1.96 5.53 5.16
C THR A 64 -3.08 4.53 4.95
N GLU A 65 -3.01 3.33 5.53
CA GLU A 65 -4.13 2.38 5.50
C GLU A 65 -5.34 2.93 6.25
N GLY A 66 -5.14 3.51 7.45
CA GLY A 66 -6.21 4.19 8.19
C GLY A 66 -6.83 5.34 7.39
N MET A 67 -6.03 6.14 6.70
CA MET A 67 -6.52 7.20 5.81
C MET A 67 -7.38 6.63 4.67
N MET A 68 -6.99 5.51 4.06
CA MET A 68 -7.79 4.87 3.00
C MET A 68 -9.13 4.34 3.54
N GLN A 69 -9.18 3.82 4.76
CA GLN A 69 -10.43 3.39 5.39
C GLN A 69 -11.37 4.56 5.65
N VAL A 70 -10.84 5.67 6.21
CA VAL A 70 -11.63 6.90 6.40
C VAL A 70 -12.20 7.40 5.07
N LEU A 71 -11.39 7.46 4.02
CA LEU A 71 -11.87 7.86 2.70
C LEU A 71 -12.94 6.91 2.14
N ALA A 72 -12.78 5.60 2.34
CA ALA A 72 -13.77 4.63 1.91
C ALA A 72 -15.12 4.85 2.59
N ASP A 73 -15.13 5.18 3.88
CA ASP A 73 -16.33 5.47 4.65
C ASP A 73 -16.97 6.81 4.24
N GLU A 74 -16.16 7.87 4.10
CA GLU A 74 -16.64 9.19 3.68
C GLU A 74 -17.31 9.18 2.31
N TYR A 75 -16.82 8.35 1.39
CA TYR A 75 -17.30 8.31 0.00
C TYR A 75 -18.08 7.03 -0.35
N GLN A 76 -18.56 6.28 0.66
CA GLN A 76 -19.27 5.01 0.47
C GLN A 76 -20.52 5.16 -0.43
N SER A 77 -21.22 6.28 -0.36
CA SER A 77 -22.42 6.58 -1.17
C SER A 77 -22.08 7.15 -2.56
N ARG A 78 -20.82 7.32 -2.88
CA ARG A 78 -20.35 7.86 -4.17
C ARG A 78 -19.82 6.74 -5.06
N HIS A 79 -19.55 7.06 -6.32
CA HIS A 79 -18.98 6.12 -7.28
C HIS A 79 -17.43 5.96 -7.13
N LEU A 80 -16.91 6.28 -5.94
CA LEU A 80 -15.50 6.15 -5.62
C LEU A 80 -15.27 4.90 -4.76
N ARG A 81 -14.39 4.05 -5.23
CA ARG A 81 -13.88 2.88 -4.49
C ARG A 81 -12.50 3.19 -3.96
N VAL A 82 -12.26 2.88 -2.70
CA VAL A 82 -10.97 3.09 -2.05
C VAL A 82 -10.54 1.77 -1.43
N ASN A 83 -9.45 1.21 -1.91
CA ASN A 83 -8.95 -0.07 -1.43
C ASN A 83 -7.45 -0.05 -1.20
N CYS A 84 -6.99 -0.92 -0.31
CA CYS A 84 -5.59 -1.18 -0.09
C CYS A 84 -5.17 -2.49 -0.76
N ILE A 85 -3.90 -2.57 -1.13
CA ILE A 85 -3.31 -3.81 -1.64
C ILE A 85 -1.99 -4.10 -0.93
N ASN A 86 -1.86 -5.33 -0.48
CA ASN A 86 -0.59 -5.86 -0.01
C ASN A 86 0.13 -6.54 -1.20
N PRO A 87 1.19 -5.94 -1.76
CA PRO A 87 1.90 -6.52 -2.88
C PRO A 87 2.69 -7.78 -2.51
N GLY A 88 2.94 -8.00 -1.21
CA GLY A 88 3.86 -9.04 -0.75
C GLY A 88 5.32 -8.75 -1.12
N GLY A 89 6.20 -9.70 -0.85
CA GLY A 89 7.61 -9.61 -1.28
C GLY A 89 7.69 -9.70 -2.82
N THR A 90 8.09 -8.61 -3.45
CA THR A 90 8.16 -8.48 -4.91
C THR A 90 9.57 -8.18 -5.34
N ARG A 91 10.03 -8.76 -6.45
CA ARG A 91 11.38 -8.61 -7.01
C ARG A 91 11.56 -7.18 -7.52
N THR A 92 12.14 -6.32 -6.68
CA THR A 92 12.42 -4.91 -6.97
C THR A 92 13.78 -4.53 -6.41
N GLY A 93 14.37 -3.44 -6.91
CA GLY A 93 15.62 -2.89 -6.35
C GLY A 93 15.47 -2.51 -4.86
N MET A 94 14.32 -1.96 -4.47
CA MET A 94 14.01 -1.65 -3.07
C MET A 94 14.04 -2.93 -2.20
N ARG A 95 13.45 -4.04 -2.69
CA ARG A 95 13.46 -5.31 -1.96
C ARG A 95 14.86 -5.87 -1.81
N ALA A 96 15.66 -5.86 -2.87
CA ALA A 96 17.04 -6.31 -2.85
C ALA A 96 17.91 -5.51 -1.86
N SER A 97 17.71 -4.19 -1.80
CA SER A 97 18.43 -3.33 -0.84
C SER A 97 18.02 -3.60 0.61
N ALA A 98 16.73 -3.87 0.86
CA ALA A 98 16.22 -4.13 2.21
C ALA A 98 16.54 -5.56 2.71
N PHE A 99 16.67 -6.52 1.80
CA PHE A 99 16.89 -7.93 2.10
C PHE A 99 17.99 -8.51 1.18
N PRO A 100 19.27 -8.13 1.38
CA PRO A 100 20.36 -8.47 0.46
C PRO A 100 20.70 -9.97 0.42
N THR A 101 20.28 -10.75 1.42
CA THR A 101 20.51 -12.20 1.49
C THR A 101 19.34 -13.02 0.90
N GLU A 102 18.23 -12.36 0.52
CA GLU A 102 17.08 -13.05 -0.05
C GLU A 102 17.33 -13.38 -1.52
N ASP A 103 17.04 -14.64 -1.91
CA ASP A 103 17.14 -15.05 -3.30
C ASP A 103 16.04 -14.37 -4.15
N PRO A 104 16.40 -13.46 -5.09
CA PRO A 104 15.43 -12.74 -5.88
C PRO A 104 14.62 -13.64 -6.83
N LEU A 105 15.12 -14.83 -7.17
CA LEU A 105 14.42 -15.76 -8.05
C LEU A 105 13.24 -16.44 -7.37
N LYS A 106 13.19 -16.43 -6.04
CA LYS A 106 12.02 -16.91 -5.26
C LYS A 106 10.92 -15.88 -5.12
N LEU A 107 11.14 -14.65 -5.58
CA LEU A 107 10.17 -13.58 -5.50
C LEU A 107 9.36 -13.46 -6.80
N LYS A 108 8.07 -13.14 -6.66
CA LYS A 108 7.24 -12.73 -7.78
C LYS A 108 7.78 -11.44 -8.41
N THR A 109 7.64 -11.34 -9.72
CA THR A 109 7.94 -10.09 -10.44
C THR A 109 6.79 -9.08 -10.27
N PRO A 110 7.00 -7.78 -10.57
CA PRO A 110 5.91 -6.82 -10.64
C PRO A 110 4.80 -7.25 -11.61
N ALA A 111 5.15 -7.87 -12.74
CA ALA A 111 4.17 -8.37 -13.72
C ALA A 111 3.28 -9.47 -13.13
N ASP A 112 3.82 -10.35 -12.31
CA ASP A 112 3.06 -11.47 -11.70
C ASP A 112 1.98 -11.00 -10.72
N ILE A 113 2.13 -9.81 -10.12
CA ILE A 113 1.16 -9.26 -9.17
C ILE A 113 0.20 -8.25 -9.81
N MET A 114 0.43 -7.88 -11.05
CA MET A 114 -0.36 -6.86 -11.76
C MET A 114 -1.84 -7.22 -11.95
N PRO A 115 -2.24 -8.51 -12.14
CA PRO A 115 -3.64 -8.84 -12.35
C PRO A 115 -4.60 -8.31 -11.28
N VAL A 116 -4.22 -8.34 -9.99
CA VAL A 116 -5.06 -7.84 -8.92
C VAL A 116 -5.18 -6.31 -8.93
N TYR A 117 -4.13 -5.59 -9.34
CA TYR A 117 -4.20 -4.14 -9.54
C TYR A 117 -5.15 -3.77 -10.66
N LEU A 118 -5.04 -4.44 -11.80
CA LEU A 118 -5.91 -4.22 -12.96
C LEU A 118 -7.37 -4.53 -12.60
N TRP A 119 -7.62 -5.62 -11.87
CA TRP A 119 -8.96 -5.95 -11.40
C TRP A 119 -9.53 -4.88 -10.46
N LEU A 120 -8.75 -4.38 -9.50
CA LEU A 120 -9.17 -3.32 -8.58
C LEU A 120 -9.42 -1.99 -9.29
N MET A 121 -8.70 -1.70 -10.37
CA MET A 121 -8.88 -0.49 -11.17
C MET A 121 -10.02 -0.62 -12.19
N GLY A 122 -10.38 -1.85 -12.56
CA GLY A 122 -11.42 -2.16 -13.53
C GLY A 122 -12.82 -2.25 -12.93
N ASP A 123 -13.81 -2.42 -13.81
CA ASP A 123 -15.22 -2.46 -13.44
C ASP A 123 -15.64 -3.72 -12.68
N ASP A 124 -14.90 -4.81 -12.80
CA ASP A 124 -15.20 -6.08 -12.14
C ASP A 124 -15.17 -5.98 -10.61
N SER A 125 -14.50 -4.96 -10.08
CA SER A 125 -14.43 -4.69 -8.64
C SER A 125 -15.36 -3.57 -8.16
N ARG A 126 -16.37 -3.17 -8.93
CA ARG A 126 -17.26 -2.01 -8.64
C ARG A 126 -17.91 -2.03 -7.26
N ARG A 127 -18.10 -3.22 -6.67
CA ARG A 127 -18.73 -3.39 -5.33
C ARG A 127 -17.71 -3.53 -4.20
N LYS A 128 -16.41 -3.31 -4.47
CA LYS A 128 -15.33 -3.49 -3.50
C LYS A 128 -14.77 -2.13 -3.09
N THR A 129 -15.01 -1.76 -1.83
CA THR A 129 -14.44 -0.55 -1.21
C THR A 129 -14.15 -0.82 0.27
N GLY A 130 -13.20 -0.09 0.86
CA GLY A 130 -12.80 -0.22 2.25
C GLY A 130 -12.07 -1.54 2.58
N MET A 131 -11.52 -2.21 1.58
CA MET A 131 -10.92 -3.54 1.75
C MET A 131 -9.42 -3.53 1.50
N THR A 132 -8.72 -4.49 2.11
CA THR A 132 -7.31 -4.80 1.84
C THR A 132 -7.21 -6.13 1.11
N PHE A 133 -6.53 -6.16 -0.01
CA PHE A 133 -6.34 -7.33 -0.87
C PHE A 133 -4.89 -7.78 -0.88
N ASP A 134 -4.66 -9.08 -0.88
CA ASP A 134 -3.34 -9.67 -1.08
C ASP A 134 -3.08 -9.95 -2.56
N ALA A 135 -2.00 -9.39 -3.11
CA ALA A 135 -1.57 -9.70 -4.47
C ALA A 135 -0.93 -11.09 -4.60
N GLN A 136 -0.55 -11.68 -3.47
CA GLN A 136 0.06 -13.01 -3.39
C GLN A 136 -0.67 -13.88 -2.34
N PRO A 137 -1.93 -14.28 -2.58
CA PRO A 137 -2.71 -15.06 -1.64
C PRO A 137 -2.02 -16.41 -1.35
N GLY A 138 -2.05 -16.84 -0.09
CA GLY A 138 -1.40 -18.08 0.37
C GLY A 138 0.07 -17.93 0.78
N ARG A 139 0.71 -16.81 0.50
CA ARG A 139 2.00 -16.49 1.05
C ARG A 139 1.81 -15.98 2.48
N LYS A 140 2.23 -16.75 3.48
CA LYS A 140 2.26 -16.26 4.87
C LYS A 140 3.12 -15.01 4.91
N PRO A 141 2.71 -13.92 5.61
CA PRO A 141 3.59 -12.79 5.85
C PRO A 141 4.84 -13.34 6.55
N GLY A 142 5.90 -13.49 5.77
CA GLY A 142 7.04 -14.28 6.17
C GLY A 142 8.00 -13.44 6.98
N ILE A 143 8.35 -13.97 8.11
CA ILE A 143 9.73 -14.01 8.55
C ILE A 143 10.55 -14.54 7.35
N ALA A 144 11.47 -13.72 6.82
CA ALA A 144 12.48 -14.21 5.91
C ALA A 144 13.27 -15.31 6.65
N GLN A 145 13.11 -16.55 6.23
CA GLN A 145 14.00 -17.62 6.60
C GLN A 145 15.23 -17.56 5.72
#